data_ee3418c60cbd58ec248e9962fa95b37f
#
_entry.id   ee3418c60cbd58ec248e9962fa95b37f
#
_cell.length_a   1.000
_cell.length_b   1.000
_cell.length_c   1.000
_cell.angle_alpha   90.00
_cell.angle_beta   90.00
_cell.angle_gamma   90.00
#
_symmetry.space_group_name_H-M   'P 1'
#
loop_
_entity.id
_entity.type
_entity.pdbx_description
1 polymer ?
#
loop_
_entity_poly.entity_id
_entity_poly.type
_entity_poly.pdbx_seq_one_letter_code
_entity_poly.pdbx_strand_id
1 'polypeptide(L)'
;IEEDLIENIARRSNGDVRSAINDLDIMIDADPELIEYIGVRDRKRQIFEVLDKIFMSRSLDASRNAVMFSDTDTDMLAKWIDENIPNRYTSAREVADAYSFLSKGSFFLEKASRTSYYGYLRYASVLMSGVAVANIGYVSMVKHYAFPQSIRFLSRTKLERNVMNAIATKLVYLLHANKVEVLNMYVPLFQIMIAKGAKEEGSESVAAFFEKVYQLSKEEVGAIAETPAIY
;
A
#
# COMPACT_ATOMS: atom_id res chain seq x y z
N ILE A 1 -7.06 1.63 35.89
CA ILE A 1 -6.25 1.68 34.67
C ILE A 1 -5.86 3.14 34.50
N GLU A 2 -4.58 3.44 34.38
CA GLU A 2 -4.08 4.81 34.22
C GLU A 2 -4.54 5.37 32.86
N GLU A 3 -4.94 6.64 32.82
CA GLU A 3 -5.48 7.30 31.62
C GLU A 3 -4.45 7.34 30.49
N ASP A 4 -3.18 7.51 30.84
CA ASP A 4 -2.03 7.47 29.92
C ASP A 4 -1.89 6.11 29.22
N LEU A 5 -2.29 5.02 29.88
CA LEU A 5 -2.25 3.68 29.31
C LEU A 5 -3.31 3.50 28.23
N ILE A 6 -4.52 3.99 28.48
CA ILE A 6 -5.63 3.95 27.53
C ILE A 6 -5.28 4.78 26.28
N GLU A 7 -4.69 5.97 26.47
CA GLU A 7 -4.27 6.82 25.36
C GLU A 7 -3.16 6.17 24.52
N ASN A 8 -2.21 5.49 25.15
CA ASN A 8 -1.17 4.73 24.46
C ASN A 8 -1.75 3.57 23.63
N ILE A 9 -2.70 2.79 24.19
CA ILE A 9 -3.39 1.72 23.46
C ILE A 9 -4.16 2.30 22.26
N ALA A 10 -4.90 3.38 22.46
CA ALA A 10 -5.67 4.04 21.42
C ALA A 10 -4.77 4.55 20.27
N ARG A 11 -3.62 5.15 20.59
CA ARG A 11 -2.63 5.56 19.58
C ARG A 11 -2.02 4.38 18.84
N ARG A 12 -1.75 3.28 19.51
CA ARG A 12 -1.11 2.08 18.94
C ARG A 12 -2.02 1.30 18.02
N SER A 13 -3.29 1.20 18.37
CA SER A 13 -4.28 0.47 17.58
C SER A 13 -4.62 1.15 16.25
N ASN A 14 -4.20 2.42 16.05
CA ASN A 14 -4.33 3.15 14.79
C ASN A 14 -5.74 3.04 14.15
N GLY A 15 -6.79 3.07 15.01
CA GLY A 15 -8.20 2.97 14.60
C GLY A 15 -8.77 1.55 14.58
N ASP A 16 -7.99 0.51 14.85
CA ASP A 16 -8.49 -0.86 15.03
C ASP A 16 -8.98 -1.08 16.45
N VAL A 17 -10.29 -0.85 16.66
CA VAL A 17 -10.96 -0.96 17.97
C VAL A 17 -10.89 -2.38 18.52
N ARG A 18 -10.92 -3.41 17.68
CA ARG A 18 -10.83 -4.81 18.11
C ARG A 18 -9.45 -5.12 18.67
N SER A 19 -8.40 -4.65 18.00
CA SER A 19 -7.03 -4.76 18.48
C SER A 19 -6.84 -4.00 19.81
N ALA A 20 -7.40 -2.78 19.92
CA ALA A 20 -7.34 -1.99 21.15
C ALA A 20 -7.99 -2.69 22.35
N ILE A 21 -9.15 -3.31 22.15
CA ILE A 21 -9.86 -4.04 23.20
C ILE A 21 -9.08 -5.30 23.61
N ASN A 22 -8.55 -6.04 22.66
CA ASN A 22 -7.73 -7.22 22.97
C ASN A 22 -6.44 -6.84 23.72
N ASP A 23 -5.78 -5.75 23.29
CA ASP A 23 -4.58 -5.25 23.95
C ASP A 23 -4.92 -4.78 25.39
N LEU A 24 -6.07 -4.15 25.59
CA LEU A 24 -6.57 -3.75 26.89
C LEU A 24 -6.85 -4.95 27.82
N ASP A 25 -7.48 -5.99 27.30
CA ASP A 25 -7.82 -7.21 28.03
C ASP A 25 -6.57 -7.95 28.53
N ILE A 26 -5.55 -8.04 27.67
CA ILE A 26 -4.24 -8.61 28.04
C ILE A 26 -3.53 -7.77 29.11
N MET A 27 -3.72 -6.44 29.09
CA MET A 27 -3.04 -5.52 30.00
C MET A 27 -3.72 -5.38 31.38
N ILE A 28 -4.96 -5.79 31.52
CA ILE A 28 -5.65 -5.83 32.82
C ILE A 28 -4.95 -6.82 33.77
N ASP A 29 -4.38 -7.89 33.21
CA ASP A 29 -3.71 -8.96 33.96
C ASP A 29 -2.17 -8.91 33.91
N ALA A 30 -1.56 -7.93 33.24
CA ALA A 30 -0.12 -7.85 32.99
C ALA A 30 0.58 -6.74 33.79
N ASP A 31 1.88 -6.95 34.06
CA ASP A 31 2.76 -6.02 34.77
C ASP A 31 3.01 -4.73 33.94
N PRO A 32 2.87 -3.51 34.51
CA PRO A 32 2.98 -2.23 33.80
C PRO A 32 4.29 -2.03 32.99
N GLU A 33 5.39 -2.62 33.42
CA GLU A 33 6.69 -2.51 32.72
C GLU A 33 6.76 -3.30 31.40
N LEU A 34 5.88 -4.28 31.21
CA LEU A 34 5.79 -5.05 29.96
C LEU A 34 5.02 -4.32 28.83
N ILE A 35 4.27 -3.30 29.20
CA ILE A 35 3.31 -2.60 28.32
C ILE A 35 4.00 -1.79 27.22
N GLU A 36 5.17 -1.22 27.50
CA GLU A 36 5.91 -0.37 26.56
C GLU A 36 6.53 -1.17 25.37
N TYR A 37 6.60 -2.49 25.49
CA TYR A 37 7.29 -3.39 24.57
C TYR A 37 6.40 -4.11 23.54
N ILE A 38 5.11 -4.30 23.78
CA ILE A 38 4.33 -5.36 23.11
C ILE A 38 3.75 -4.99 21.74
N GLY A 39 3.29 -3.78 21.46
CA GLY A 39 2.39 -3.61 20.30
C GLY A 39 3.04 -3.32 18.94
N VAL A 40 4.03 -2.43 18.83
CA VAL A 40 4.59 -2.00 17.52
C VAL A 40 5.90 -2.72 17.18
N ARG A 41 6.69 -3.06 18.20
CA ARG A 41 7.94 -3.83 18.01
C ARG A 41 7.64 -5.26 17.60
N ASP A 42 6.60 -5.90 18.14
CA ASP A 42 6.30 -7.29 17.83
C ASP A 42 5.80 -7.50 16.41
N ARG A 43 4.94 -6.63 15.88
CA ARG A 43 4.49 -6.73 14.48
C ARG A 43 5.65 -6.52 13.48
N LYS A 44 6.56 -5.60 13.75
CA LYS A 44 7.75 -5.39 12.92
C LYS A 44 8.72 -6.56 13.05
N ARG A 45 8.89 -7.08 14.25
CA ARG A 45 9.73 -8.25 14.50
C ARG A 45 9.18 -9.49 13.81
N GLN A 46 7.89 -9.73 13.89
CA GLN A 46 7.22 -10.84 13.22
C GLN A 46 7.40 -10.80 11.70
N ILE A 47 7.17 -9.64 11.06
CA ILE A 47 7.38 -9.54 9.61
C ILE A 47 8.83 -9.77 9.20
N PHE A 48 9.80 -9.29 9.98
CA PHE A 48 11.21 -9.51 9.69
C PHE A 48 11.61 -10.98 9.85
N GLU A 49 11.09 -11.68 10.85
CA GLU A 49 11.30 -13.12 11.02
C GLU A 49 10.70 -13.94 9.86
N VAL A 50 9.54 -13.53 9.36
CA VAL A 50 8.93 -14.14 8.17
C VAL A 50 9.80 -13.90 6.93
N LEU A 51 10.28 -12.68 6.72
CA LEU A 51 11.16 -12.33 5.60
C LEU A 51 12.50 -13.06 5.69
N ASP A 52 13.08 -13.19 6.89
CA ASP A 52 14.29 -13.98 7.08
C ASP A 52 14.08 -15.45 6.68
N LYS A 53 12.96 -16.05 7.05
CA LYS A 53 12.65 -17.43 6.63
C LYS A 53 12.41 -17.52 5.12
N ILE A 54 11.84 -16.51 4.48
CA ILE A 54 11.65 -16.48 3.02
C ILE A 54 12.99 -16.34 2.31
N PHE A 55 13.85 -15.40 2.73
CA PHE A 55 15.06 -15.08 1.99
C PHE A 55 16.28 -15.92 2.36
N MET A 56 16.37 -16.42 3.60
CA MET A 56 17.57 -17.07 4.13
C MET A 56 17.44 -18.59 4.30
N SER A 57 16.22 -19.14 4.40
CA SER A 57 16.05 -20.57 4.74
C SER A 57 16.48 -21.56 3.63
N ARG A 58 16.48 -21.13 2.36
CA ARG A 58 16.67 -22.01 1.19
C ARG A 58 15.74 -23.25 1.17
N SER A 59 14.77 -23.27 2.06
CA SER A 59 13.82 -24.36 2.22
C SER A 59 12.41 -23.87 1.90
N LEU A 60 11.78 -24.53 0.94
CA LEU A 60 10.40 -24.23 0.56
C LEU A 60 9.44 -24.45 1.74
N ASP A 61 9.65 -25.52 2.51
CA ASP A 61 8.78 -25.85 3.63
C ASP A 61 8.89 -24.84 4.77
N ALA A 62 10.11 -24.42 5.10
CA ALA A 62 10.33 -23.39 6.13
C ALA A 62 9.72 -22.04 5.71
N SER A 63 9.92 -21.63 4.47
CA SER A 63 9.33 -20.42 3.89
C SER A 63 7.81 -20.51 3.84
N ARG A 64 7.26 -21.63 3.38
CA ARG A 64 5.82 -21.87 3.32
C ARG A 64 5.16 -21.78 4.69
N ASN A 65 5.74 -22.42 5.68
CA ASN A 65 5.24 -22.37 7.06
C ASN A 65 5.28 -20.91 7.58
N ALA A 66 6.37 -20.18 7.32
CA ALA A 66 6.46 -18.79 7.73
C ALA A 66 5.37 -17.90 7.09
N VAL A 67 5.09 -18.09 5.80
CA VAL A 67 4.04 -17.35 5.08
C VAL A 67 2.65 -17.75 5.59
N MET A 68 2.38 -19.04 5.80
CA MET A 68 1.06 -19.53 6.22
C MET A 68 0.70 -19.15 7.66
N PHE A 69 1.69 -19.08 8.55
CA PHE A 69 1.49 -18.73 9.96
C PHE A 69 1.84 -17.26 10.27
N SER A 70 1.99 -16.44 9.23
CA SER A 70 2.19 -15.01 9.39
C SER A 70 0.86 -14.31 9.72
N ASP A 71 0.87 -13.44 10.72
CA ASP A 71 -0.26 -12.55 11.02
C ASP A 71 -0.37 -11.37 10.03
N THR A 72 0.60 -11.26 9.11
CA THR A 72 0.61 -10.22 8.10
C THR A 72 -0.33 -10.60 6.95
N ASP A 73 -1.16 -9.64 6.53
CA ASP A 73 -1.98 -9.81 5.34
C ASP A 73 -1.15 -10.20 4.11
N THR A 74 -1.67 -11.12 3.31
CA THR A 74 -0.94 -11.72 2.18
C THR A 74 -0.55 -10.70 1.11
N ASP A 75 -1.40 -9.68 0.85
CA ASP A 75 -1.08 -8.58 -0.08
C ASP A 75 0.03 -7.69 0.48
N MET A 76 -0.03 -7.40 1.79
CA MET A 76 1.03 -6.65 2.47
C MET A 76 2.35 -7.40 2.45
N LEU A 77 2.34 -8.72 2.69
CA LEU A 77 3.53 -9.57 2.63
C LEU A 77 4.14 -9.58 1.23
N ALA A 78 3.31 -9.66 0.17
CA ALA A 78 3.79 -9.57 -1.20
C ALA A 78 4.56 -8.27 -1.47
N LYS A 79 4.07 -7.13 -0.98
CA LYS A 79 4.74 -5.83 -1.09
C LYS A 79 6.07 -5.78 -0.33
N TRP A 80 6.14 -6.42 0.84
CA TRP A 80 7.39 -6.54 1.58
C TRP A 80 8.42 -7.39 0.85
N ILE A 81 8.00 -8.50 0.23
CA ILE A 81 8.86 -9.36 -0.57
C ILE A 81 9.37 -8.61 -1.79
N ASP A 82 8.47 -7.94 -2.53
CA ASP A 82 8.79 -7.13 -3.72
C ASP A 82 9.88 -6.10 -3.45
N GLU A 83 9.69 -5.27 -2.41
CA GLU A 83 10.65 -4.24 -2.03
C GLU A 83 12.03 -4.79 -1.67
N ASN A 84 12.09 -6.02 -1.15
CA ASN A 84 13.33 -6.57 -0.61
C ASN A 84 14.04 -7.57 -1.53
N ILE A 85 13.43 -8.06 -2.59
CA ILE A 85 14.08 -8.92 -3.60
C ILE A 85 15.37 -8.29 -4.13
N PRO A 86 15.37 -7.04 -4.65
CA PRO A 86 16.59 -6.45 -5.22
C PRO A 86 17.68 -6.16 -4.18
N ASN A 87 17.31 -6.05 -2.90
CA ASN A 87 18.24 -5.80 -1.82
C ASN A 87 18.88 -7.10 -1.28
N ARG A 88 18.25 -8.24 -1.54
CA ARG A 88 18.66 -9.54 -1.00
C ARG A 88 19.40 -10.40 -2.00
N TYR A 89 18.99 -10.40 -3.25
CA TYR A 89 19.61 -11.17 -4.30
C TYR A 89 20.58 -10.32 -5.12
N THR A 90 21.78 -10.85 -5.35
CA THR A 90 22.85 -10.14 -6.07
C THR A 90 22.94 -10.55 -7.54
N SER A 91 22.50 -11.77 -7.87
CA SER A 91 22.50 -12.29 -9.23
C SER A 91 21.22 -11.89 -9.96
N ALA A 92 21.35 -11.39 -11.19
CA ALA A 92 20.20 -11.09 -12.05
C ALA A 92 19.30 -12.30 -12.28
N ARG A 93 19.87 -13.51 -12.30
CA ARG A 93 19.11 -14.76 -12.44
C ARG A 93 18.25 -15.03 -11.20
N GLU A 94 18.82 -14.89 -10.00
CA GLU A 94 18.10 -15.07 -8.73
C GLU A 94 16.96 -14.06 -8.60
N VAL A 95 17.21 -12.80 -8.97
CA VAL A 95 16.19 -11.74 -8.99
C VAL A 95 15.06 -12.11 -9.97
N ALA A 96 15.39 -12.58 -11.18
CA ALA A 96 14.40 -12.98 -12.18
C ALA A 96 13.57 -14.18 -11.71
N ASP A 97 14.20 -15.19 -11.11
CA ASP A 97 13.53 -16.37 -10.58
C ASP A 97 12.61 -15.99 -9.40
N ALA A 98 13.07 -15.13 -8.49
CA ALA A 98 12.28 -14.62 -7.36
C ALA A 98 11.03 -13.85 -7.85
N TYR A 99 11.21 -12.94 -8.80
CA TYR A 99 10.08 -12.23 -9.40
C TYR A 99 9.14 -13.13 -10.20
N SER A 100 9.64 -14.19 -10.81
CA SER A 100 8.78 -15.20 -11.46
C SER A 100 7.84 -15.87 -10.47
N PHE A 101 8.31 -16.20 -9.27
CA PHE A 101 7.47 -16.74 -8.20
C PHE A 101 6.50 -15.69 -7.65
N LEU A 102 7.00 -14.49 -7.36
CA LEU A 102 6.19 -13.42 -6.80
C LEU A 102 5.07 -12.99 -7.76
N SER A 103 5.35 -12.84 -9.05
CA SER A 103 4.36 -12.45 -10.06
C SER A 103 3.23 -13.47 -10.19
N LYS A 104 3.56 -14.76 -10.17
CA LYS A 104 2.54 -15.82 -10.15
C LYS A 104 1.71 -15.80 -8.88
N GLY A 105 2.34 -15.50 -7.73
CA GLY A 105 1.64 -15.31 -6.46
C GLY A 105 0.67 -14.13 -6.52
N SER A 106 1.14 -12.98 -7.02
CA SER A 106 0.35 -11.75 -7.19
C SER A 106 -0.84 -11.93 -8.12
N PHE A 107 -0.71 -12.75 -9.18
CA PHE A 107 -1.83 -13.12 -10.03
C PHE A 107 -2.97 -13.78 -9.25
N PHE A 108 -2.65 -14.69 -8.30
CA PHE A 108 -3.67 -15.32 -7.47
C PHE A 108 -4.23 -14.37 -6.41
N LEU A 109 -3.45 -13.41 -5.89
CA LEU A 109 -3.95 -12.35 -5.02
C LEU A 109 -4.99 -11.48 -5.74
N GLU A 110 -4.65 -11.01 -6.95
CA GLU A 110 -5.58 -10.24 -7.75
C GLU A 110 -6.85 -11.04 -8.08
N LYS A 111 -6.70 -12.30 -8.44
CA LYS A 111 -7.82 -13.19 -8.73
C LYS A 111 -8.72 -13.38 -7.50
N ALA A 112 -8.15 -13.55 -6.30
CA ALA A 112 -8.89 -13.65 -5.07
C ALA A 112 -9.72 -12.38 -4.80
N SER A 113 -9.10 -11.21 -4.98
CA SER A 113 -9.77 -9.92 -4.81
C SER A 113 -10.89 -9.71 -5.81
N ARG A 114 -10.67 -9.98 -7.11
CA ARG A 114 -11.65 -9.77 -8.18
C ARG A 114 -12.85 -10.71 -8.11
N THR A 115 -12.63 -11.96 -7.70
CA THR A 115 -13.69 -12.98 -7.63
C THR A 115 -14.30 -13.11 -6.25
N SER A 116 -13.75 -12.43 -5.24
CA SER A 116 -14.09 -12.61 -3.81
C SER A 116 -13.97 -14.07 -3.33
N TYR A 117 -13.18 -14.89 -4.07
CA TYR A 117 -12.91 -16.28 -3.70
C TYR A 117 -11.55 -16.41 -3.03
N TYR A 118 -11.53 -16.35 -1.72
CA TYR A 118 -10.31 -16.35 -0.90
C TYR A 118 -9.55 -17.66 -0.89
N GLY A 119 -10.09 -18.75 -1.44
CA GLY A 119 -9.37 -20.00 -1.65
C GLY A 119 -8.12 -19.87 -2.52
N TYR A 120 -8.04 -18.82 -3.35
CA TYR A 120 -6.84 -18.50 -4.13
C TYR A 120 -5.65 -18.01 -3.29
N LEU A 121 -5.88 -17.48 -2.08
CA LEU A 121 -4.80 -17.02 -1.19
C LEU A 121 -3.83 -18.15 -0.84
N ARG A 122 -4.33 -19.38 -0.73
CA ARG A 122 -3.48 -20.55 -0.51
C ARG A 122 -2.45 -20.75 -1.62
N TYR A 123 -2.86 -20.55 -2.87
CA TYR A 123 -1.94 -20.66 -4.00
C TYR A 123 -0.96 -19.48 -4.05
N ALA A 124 -1.44 -18.27 -3.75
CA ALA A 124 -0.60 -17.10 -3.62
C ALA A 124 0.50 -17.30 -2.57
N SER A 125 0.15 -17.79 -1.37
CA SER A 125 1.09 -18.02 -0.28
C SER A 125 2.15 -19.08 -0.65
N VAL A 126 1.75 -20.18 -1.29
CA VAL A 126 2.70 -21.21 -1.76
C VAL A 126 3.66 -20.65 -2.81
N LEU A 127 3.16 -19.89 -3.77
CA LEU A 127 4.00 -19.30 -4.83
C LEU A 127 4.95 -18.24 -4.26
N MET A 128 4.49 -17.37 -3.37
CA MET A 128 5.35 -16.39 -2.71
C MET A 128 6.44 -17.05 -1.87
N SER A 129 6.14 -18.18 -1.22
CA SER A 129 7.17 -18.95 -0.50
C SER A 129 8.25 -19.52 -1.42
N GLY A 130 7.95 -19.70 -2.71
CA GLY A 130 8.90 -20.13 -3.73
C GLY A 130 10.05 -19.15 -3.96
N VAL A 131 9.94 -17.91 -3.53
CA VAL A 131 11.06 -16.94 -3.53
C VAL A 131 12.27 -17.49 -2.77
N ALA A 132 12.08 -18.29 -1.73
CA ALA A 132 13.16 -18.92 -0.97
C ALA A 132 14.07 -19.83 -1.81
N VAL A 133 13.52 -20.49 -2.83
CA VAL A 133 14.27 -21.42 -3.69
C VAL A 133 14.95 -20.75 -4.88
N ALA A 134 14.69 -19.46 -5.11
CA ALA A 134 15.43 -18.66 -6.08
C ALA A 134 16.88 -18.40 -5.62
N ASN A 135 17.15 -18.54 -4.33
CA ASN A 135 18.46 -18.37 -3.73
C ASN A 135 19.40 -19.54 -4.05
N ILE A 136 20.28 -19.36 -5.02
CA ILE A 136 21.29 -20.34 -5.44
C ILE A 136 22.66 -19.98 -4.81
N GLY A 137 22.93 -18.72 -4.55
CA GLY A 137 24.22 -18.20 -4.14
C GLY A 137 24.28 -17.62 -2.74
N TYR A 138 25.03 -16.56 -2.62
CA TYR A 138 25.22 -15.82 -1.38
C TYR A 138 24.09 -14.81 -1.18
N VAL A 139 23.36 -14.91 -0.07
CA VAL A 139 22.39 -13.89 0.33
C VAL A 139 23.12 -12.76 1.02
N SER A 140 22.94 -11.56 0.53
CA SER A 140 23.43 -10.37 1.22
C SER A 140 22.85 -10.32 2.63
N MET A 141 23.74 -10.30 3.63
CA MET A 141 23.35 -10.06 5.02
C MET A 141 23.00 -8.58 5.22
N VAL A 142 21.94 -8.12 4.57
CA VAL A 142 21.40 -6.79 4.81
C VAL A 142 20.81 -6.77 6.21
N LYS A 143 21.34 -5.89 7.06
CA LYS A 143 20.93 -5.80 8.47
C LYS A 143 19.47 -5.36 8.67
N HIS A 144 18.86 -4.72 7.66
CA HIS A 144 17.51 -4.17 7.76
C HIS A 144 16.71 -4.40 6.48
N TYR A 145 15.42 -4.75 6.63
CA TYR A 145 14.48 -4.79 5.53
C TYR A 145 13.96 -3.39 5.21
N ALA A 146 13.86 -3.06 3.93
CA ALA A 146 13.24 -1.83 3.47
C ALA A 146 11.72 -1.92 3.59
N PHE A 147 11.10 -0.84 4.08
CA PHE A 147 9.65 -0.71 4.11
C PHE A 147 9.12 -0.45 2.69
N PRO A 148 8.03 -1.11 2.25
CA PRO A 148 7.49 -0.96 0.90
C PRO A 148 7.24 0.49 0.51
N GLN A 149 7.94 0.97 -0.53
CA GLN A 149 7.84 2.36 -0.99
C GLN A 149 6.48 2.65 -1.61
N SER A 150 5.87 1.66 -2.25
CA SER A 150 4.51 1.77 -2.78
C SER A 150 3.49 2.21 -1.71
N ILE A 151 3.60 1.69 -0.49
CA ILE A 151 2.72 2.06 0.62
C ILE A 151 3.01 3.49 1.08
N ARG A 152 4.29 3.89 1.16
CA ARG A 152 4.66 5.28 1.49
C ARG A 152 4.11 6.26 0.47
N PHE A 153 4.23 5.93 -0.81
CA PHE A 153 3.69 6.74 -1.90
C PHE A 153 2.17 6.88 -1.79
N LEU A 154 1.46 5.75 -1.63
CA LEU A 154 0.01 5.76 -1.46
C LEU A 154 -0.44 6.53 -0.21
N SER A 155 0.32 6.50 0.87
CA SER A 155 0.02 7.29 2.07
C SER A 155 0.20 8.79 1.83
N ARG A 156 1.28 9.20 1.19
CA ARG A 156 1.57 10.61 0.88
C ARG A 156 0.53 11.23 -0.05
N THR A 157 0.14 10.49 -1.09
CA THR A 157 -0.79 10.98 -2.12
C THR A 157 -2.27 10.77 -1.76
N LYS A 158 -2.58 10.30 -0.54
CA LYS A 158 -3.95 9.98 -0.14
C LYS A 158 -4.89 11.19 -0.21
N LEU A 159 -4.44 12.34 0.26
CA LEU A 159 -5.24 13.57 0.24
C LEU A 159 -5.49 14.05 -1.18
N GLU A 160 -4.46 14.11 -2.01
CA GLU A 160 -4.54 14.48 -3.43
C GLU A 160 -5.51 13.56 -4.19
N ARG A 161 -5.37 12.25 -4.02
CA ARG A 161 -6.28 11.28 -4.63
C ARG A 161 -7.72 11.41 -4.15
N ASN A 162 -7.94 11.75 -2.88
CA ASN A 162 -9.30 11.98 -2.38
C ASN A 162 -9.93 13.22 -3.01
N VAL A 163 -9.17 14.31 -3.15
CA VAL A 163 -9.63 15.53 -3.84
C VAL A 163 -9.96 15.22 -5.31
N MET A 164 -9.04 14.56 -6.03
CA MET A 164 -9.28 14.18 -7.43
C MET A 164 -10.47 13.24 -7.59
N ASN A 165 -10.65 12.30 -6.66
CA ASN A 165 -11.80 11.42 -6.64
C ASN A 165 -13.14 12.15 -6.41
N ALA A 166 -13.14 13.20 -5.58
CA ALA A 166 -14.32 14.04 -5.36
C ALA A 166 -14.65 14.86 -6.61
N ILE A 167 -13.64 15.48 -7.22
CA ILE A 167 -13.78 16.21 -8.49
C ILE A 167 -14.30 15.29 -9.60
N ALA A 168 -13.69 14.10 -9.75
CA ALA A 168 -14.13 13.13 -10.75
C ALA A 168 -15.59 12.71 -10.53
N THR A 169 -16.03 12.53 -9.29
CA THR A 169 -17.42 12.18 -8.99
C THR A 169 -18.40 13.26 -9.43
N LYS A 170 -18.07 14.54 -9.30
CA LYS A 170 -18.89 15.65 -9.84
C LYS A 170 -18.94 15.61 -11.38
N LEU A 171 -17.78 15.42 -11.99
CA LEU A 171 -17.64 15.46 -13.45
C LEU A 171 -18.30 14.27 -14.17
N VAL A 172 -18.38 13.10 -13.53
CA VAL A 172 -19.09 11.91 -14.08
C VAL A 172 -20.49 12.26 -14.56
N TYR A 173 -21.24 13.02 -13.78
CA TYR A 173 -22.62 13.41 -14.14
C TYR A 173 -22.65 14.43 -15.26
N LEU A 174 -21.74 15.39 -15.27
CA LEU A 174 -21.70 16.48 -16.26
C LEU A 174 -21.20 15.99 -17.64
N LEU A 175 -20.24 15.07 -17.62
CA LEU A 175 -19.58 14.57 -18.83
C LEU A 175 -20.20 13.26 -19.35
N HIS A 176 -21.17 12.69 -18.64
CA HIS A 176 -21.76 11.38 -18.95
C HIS A 176 -20.70 10.28 -19.17
N ALA A 177 -19.59 10.34 -18.43
CA ALA A 177 -18.45 9.46 -18.51
C ALA A 177 -18.28 8.64 -17.22
N ASN A 178 -17.61 7.49 -17.28
CA ASN A 178 -17.27 6.78 -16.06
C ASN A 178 -16.08 7.45 -15.33
N LYS A 179 -15.92 7.15 -14.03
CA LYS A 179 -14.92 7.79 -13.19
C LYS A 179 -13.48 7.57 -13.69
N VAL A 180 -13.18 6.38 -14.19
CA VAL A 180 -11.85 6.04 -14.72
C VAL A 180 -11.56 6.86 -15.97
N GLU A 181 -12.55 7.02 -16.84
CA GLU A 181 -12.46 7.83 -18.04
C GLU A 181 -12.25 9.31 -17.69
N VAL A 182 -12.98 9.83 -16.72
CA VAL A 182 -12.80 11.21 -16.23
C VAL A 182 -11.36 11.42 -15.76
N LEU A 183 -10.84 10.53 -14.93
CA LEU A 183 -9.49 10.66 -14.38
C LEU A 183 -8.40 10.51 -15.45
N ASN A 184 -8.57 9.59 -16.42
CA ASN A 184 -7.51 9.25 -17.38
C ASN A 184 -7.55 10.10 -18.65
N MET A 185 -8.70 10.67 -19.02
CA MET A 185 -8.85 11.43 -20.26
C MET A 185 -9.18 12.90 -19.99
N TYR A 186 -10.22 13.17 -19.20
CA TYR A 186 -10.70 14.53 -19.03
C TYR A 186 -9.81 15.36 -18.09
N VAL A 187 -9.31 14.80 -17.01
CA VAL A 187 -8.40 15.52 -16.09
C VAL A 187 -7.13 15.98 -16.82
N PRO A 188 -6.38 15.13 -17.58
CA PRO A 188 -5.24 15.58 -18.36
C PRO A 188 -5.62 16.63 -19.41
N LEU A 189 -6.78 16.50 -20.06
CA LEU A 189 -7.27 17.50 -21.01
C LEU A 189 -7.50 18.85 -20.30
N PHE A 190 -8.15 18.83 -19.14
CA PHE A 190 -8.39 20.05 -18.35
C PHE A 190 -7.08 20.69 -17.88
N GLN A 191 -6.08 19.90 -17.52
CA GLN A 191 -4.74 20.43 -17.21
C GLN A 191 -4.15 21.23 -18.38
N ILE A 192 -4.26 20.70 -19.60
CA ILE A 192 -3.80 21.38 -20.82
C ILE A 192 -4.60 22.66 -21.06
N MET A 193 -5.93 22.61 -20.89
CA MET A 193 -6.80 23.78 -21.06
C MET A 193 -6.49 24.87 -20.04
N ILE A 194 -6.31 24.51 -18.77
CA ILE A 194 -5.96 25.44 -17.70
C ILE A 194 -4.59 26.07 -17.97
N ALA A 195 -3.59 25.25 -18.32
CA ALA A 195 -2.24 25.73 -18.58
C ALA A 195 -2.16 26.69 -19.78
N LYS A 196 -2.92 26.45 -20.86
CA LYS A 196 -3.00 27.34 -22.02
C LYS A 196 -3.81 28.61 -21.72
N GLY A 197 -5.00 28.42 -21.17
CA GLY A 197 -5.88 29.53 -20.87
C GLY A 197 -5.27 30.52 -19.86
N ALA A 198 -4.55 29.99 -18.86
CA ALA A 198 -3.85 30.85 -17.90
C ALA A 198 -2.77 31.75 -18.53
N LYS A 199 -2.16 31.31 -19.64
CA LYS A 199 -1.17 32.08 -20.40
C LYS A 199 -1.81 33.13 -21.31
N GLU A 200 -2.97 32.82 -21.88
CA GLU A 200 -3.64 33.66 -22.88
C GLU A 200 -4.62 34.67 -22.26
N GLU A 201 -5.41 34.22 -21.28
CA GLU A 201 -6.53 34.98 -20.71
C GLU A 201 -6.41 35.30 -19.22
N GLY A 202 -5.41 34.69 -18.56
CA GLY A 202 -5.20 34.82 -17.12
C GLY A 202 -5.94 33.71 -16.31
N SER A 203 -5.39 33.42 -15.15
CA SER A 203 -5.89 32.32 -14.29
C SER A 203 -7.30 32.53 -13.75
N GLU A 204 -7.71 33.78 -13.53
CA GLU A 204 -9.06 34.11 -13.04
C GLU A 204 -10.15 33.88 -14.10
N SER A 205 -9.88 34.23 -15.35
CA SER A 205 -10.80 33.99 -16.48
C SER A 205 -11.03 32.50 -16.69
N VAL A 206 -9.95 31.71 -16.64
CA VAL A 206 -10.01 30.24 -16.73
C VAL A 206 -10.81 29.62 -15.58
N ALA A 207 -10.55 30.06 -14.35
CA ALA A 207 -11.31 29.57 -13.19
C ALA A 207 -12.81 29.86 -13.32
N ALA A 208 -13.17 31.10 -13.76
CA ALA A 208 -14.56 31.47 -14.01
C ALA A 208 -15.22 30.63 -15.11
N PHE A 209 -14.47 30.28 -16.18
CA PHE A 209 -14.96 29.37 -17.21
C PHE A 209 -15.25 27.97 -16.66
N PHE A 210 -14.32 27.39 -15.90
CA PHE A 210 -14.51 26.06 -15.32
C PHE A 210 -15.63 26.03 -14.27
N GLU A 211 -15.79 27.10 -13.50
CA GLU A 211 -16.90 27.24 -12.55
C GLU A 211 -18.26 27.27 -13.27
N LYS A 212 -18.36 28.06 -14.34
CA LYS A 212 -19.59 28.22 -15.11
C LYS A 212 -19.97 26.96 -15.89
N VAL A 213 -19.00 26.29 -16.51
CA VAL A 213 -19.26 25.17 -17.44
C VAL A 213 -19.25 23.83 -16.71
N TYR A 214 -18.29 23.62 -15.80
CA TYR A 214 -18.05 22.34 -15.15
C TYR A 214 -18.39 22.34 -13.65
N GLN A 215 -18.90 23.46 -13.12
CA GLN A 215 -19.27 23.62 -11.71
C GLN A 215 -18.11 23.32 -10.74
N LEU A 216 -16.88 23.56 -11.17
CA LEU A 216 -15.67 23.38 -10.37
C LEU A 216 -15.32 24.69 -9.65
N SER A 217 -15.03 24.62 -8.35
CA SER A 217 -14.56 25.77 -7.58
C SER A 217 -13.14 26.17 -8.01
N LYS A 218 -12.74 27.41 -7.68
CA LYS A 218 -11.36 27.88 -7.92
C LYS A 218 -10.30 26.96 -7.31
N GLU A 219 -10.57 26.41 -6.12
CA GLU A 219 -9.70 25.46 -5.43
C GLU A 219 -9.59 24.13 -6.18
N GLU A 220 -10.71 23.62 -6.72
CA GLU A 220 -10.74 22.39 -7.52
C GLU A 220 -10.00 22.56 -8.85
N VAL A 221 -10.12 23.70 -9.49
CA VAL A 221 -9.35 24.03 -10.70
C VAL A 221 -7.86 24.12 -10.39
N GLY A 222 -7.48 24.73 -9.28
CA GLY A 222 -6.10 24.73 -8.79
C GLY A 222 -5.57 23.34 -8.52
N ALA A 223 -6.35 22.49 -7.85
CA ALA A 223 -5.98 21.12 -7.58
C ALA A 223 -5.76 20.29 -8.86
N ILE A 224 -6.59 20.50 -9.90
CA ILE A 224 -6.38 19.88 -11.21
C ILE A 224 -5.07 20.34 -11.84
N ALA A 225 -4.77 21.65 -11.76
CA ALA A 225 -3.56 22.23 -12.36
C ALA A 225 -2.26 21.72 -11.70
N GLU A 226 -2.27 21.55 -10.39
CA GLU A 226 -1.10 21.15 -9.59
C GLU A 226 -0.88 19.65 -9.52
N THR A 227 -1.90 18.84 -9.78
CA THR A 227 -1.78 17.39 -9.68
C THR A 227 -0.81 16.88 -10.75
N PRO A 228 0.30 16.23 -10.39
CA PRO A 228 1.15 15.58 -11.38
C PRO A 228 0.35 14.51 -12.13
N ALA A 229 0.64 14.35 -13.42
CA ALA A 229 0.01 13.29 -14.24
C ALA A 229 0.42 11.91 -13.70
N ILE A 230 -0.31 11.43 -12.70
CA ILE A 230 -0.02 10.20 -11.92
C ILE A 230 -0.86 9.00 -12.45
N TYR A 231 -1.46 9.13 -13.61
CA TYR A 231 -2.35 8.09 -14.14
C TYR A 231 -1.81 7.48 -15.41
#